data_7cc344c343bef255514e34b1b8df26d5
#
_entry.id   7cc344c343bef255514e34b1b8df26d5
#
_cell.length_a   1.000
_cell.length_b   1.000
_cell.length_c   1.000
_cell.angle_alpha   90.00
_cell.angle_beta   90.00
_cell.angle_gamma   90.00
#
_symmetry.space_group_name_H-M   'P 1'
#
loop_
_entity.id
_entity.type
_entity.pdbx_description
1 polymer ?
#
loop_
_entity_poly.entity_id
_entity_poly.type
_entity_poly.pdbx_seq_one_letter_code
_entity_poly.pdbx_strand_id
1 'polypeptide(L)'
;MIAILSVNSPMNTRIIALFLLLSLGACNSNEDAPDVSGIKIQLTQQHFEHDFFAIDTNQLDQSILALDKKYPGFTTVFLSNILALMPASESSDLKSFYSAYLPLYKQSTSIFKEQKKQAQKIEQGFQYLKHYFPSYQLPNKLITFIGPINSFGSILTEDAIAIGLQLFMGKDHPLYTSEEGQALYPSYVSRKFEPSYIPVSAMNNIVLDIYPEQM
;
A
#
# COMPACT_ATOMS: atom_id res chain seq x y z
N MET A 1 6.97 56.64 49.52
CA MET A 1 8.37 56.27 49.34
C MET A 1 8.41 54.76 49.17
N ILE A 2 8.35 54.30 47.92
CA ILE A 2 8.25 52.87 47.56
C ILE A 2 9.66 52.40 47.21
N ALA A 3 10.20 51.49 48.00
CA ALA A 3 11.49 50.89 47.73
C ALA A 3 11.37 49.77 46.69
N ILE A 4 11.97 49.96 45.52
CA ILE A 4 12.10 48.94 44.49
C ILE A 4 13.33 48.09 44.85
N LEU A 5 13.10 46.85 45.28
CA LEU A 5 14.16 45.85 45.47
C LEU A 5 14.53 45.32 44.09
N SER A 6 15.66 45.78 43.56
CA SER A 6 16.27 45.16 42.38
C SER A 6 17.02 43.90 42.80
N VAL A 7 16.48 42.75 42.47
CA VAL A 7 17.19 41.47 42.57
C VAL A 7 18.02 41.28 41.29
N ASN A 8 19.22 41.82 41.26
CA ASN A 8 20.22 41.50 40.24
C ASN A 8 21.17 40.42 40.82
N SER A 9 20.78 39.17 40.65
CA SER A 9 21.70 38.04 40.82
C SER A 9 22.29 37.70 39.47
N PRO A 10 23.61 37.77 39.25
CA PRO A 10 24.20 37.28 37.99
C PRO A 10 24.08 35.75 37.96
N MET A 11 23.06 35.25 37.28
CA MET A 11 22.88 33.86 37.06
C MET A 11 24.11 33.33 36.27
N ASN A 12 24.88 32.49 36.93
CA ASN A 12 26.18 32.02 36.45
C ASN A 12 26.04 31.41 35.08
N THR A 13 26.55 32.04 34.04
CA THR A 13 26.56 31.60 32.64
C THR A 13 27.05 30.15 32.48
N ARG A 14 27.89 29.70 33.42
CA ARG A 14 28.38 28.30 33.48
C ARG A 14 27.31 27.31 33.90
N ILE A 15 26.32 27.70 34.72
CA ILE A 15 25.18 26.83 35.13
C ILE A 15 24.20 26.71 33.97
N ILE A 16 23.93 27.80 33.24
CA ILE A 16 23.06 27.77 32.04
C ILE A 16 23.69 26.91 30.95
N ALA A 17 25.02 27.02 30.72
CA ALA A 17 25.74 26.19 29.77
C ALA A 17 25.73 24.71 30.15
N LEU A 18 25.78 24.39 31.44
CA LEU A 18 25.72 23.01 31.93
C LEU A 18 24.32 22.42 31.77
N PHE A 19 23.24 23.19 31.97
CA PHE A 19 21.88 22.77 31.72
C PHE A 19 21.55 22.59 30.23
N LEU A 20 22.15 23.44 29.37
CA LEU A 20 22.01 23.30 27.90
C LEU A 20 22.73 22.06 27.36
N LEU A 21 23.84 21.66 27.93
CA LEU A 21 24.57 20.45 27.57
C LEU A 21 23.87 19.16 28.02
N LEU A 22 23.13 19.19 29.13
CA LEU A 22 22.36 18.05 29.63
C LEU A 22 21.08 17.81 28.82
N SER A 23 20.53 18.81 28.14
CA SER A 23 19.32 18.66 27.29
C SER A 23 19.61 18.03 25.92
N LEU A 24 20.85 17.93 25.47
CA LEU A 24 21.22 17.31 24.20
C LEU A 24 21.34 15.78 24.27
N GLY A 25 21.29 15.18 25.47
CA GLY A 25 21.36 13.73 25.68
C GLY A 25 19.98 13.04 25.79
N ALA A 26 18.85 13.79 25.79
CA ALA A 26 17.55 13.24 26.11
C ALA A 26 16.77 12.69 24.90
N CYS A 27 17.32 12.70 23.69
CA CYS A 27 16.69 12.15 22.49
C CYS A 27 17.46 10.94 21.95
N ASN A 28 17.74 9.96 22.79
CA ASN A 28 18.25 8.66 22.37
C ASN A 28 17.32 7.55 22.88
N SER A 29 16.02 7.68 22.65
CA SER A 29 15.11 6.55 22.70
C SER A 29 15.19 5.82 21.34
N ASN A 30 16.35 5.26 21.03
CA ASN A 30 16.40 4.07 20.21
C ASN A 30 15.77 2.97 21.08
N GLU A 31 14.46 2.87 21.12
CA GLU A 31 13.83 1.57 21.31
C GLU A 31 14.30 0.77 20.09
N ASP A 32 15.35 -0.02 20.29
CA ASP A 32 15.87 -0.88 19.23
C ASP A 32 14.71 -1.76 18.77
N ALA A 33 14.35 -1.63 17.47
CA ALA A 33 13.31 -2.46 16.91
C ALA A 33 13.70 -3.93 17.18
N PRO A 34 12.72 -4.78 17.55
CA PRO A 34 13.03 -6.18 17.90
C PRO A 34 13.69 -6.88 16.72
N ASP A 35 14.66 -7.75 17.01
CA ASP A 35 15.24 -8.61 15.99
C ASP A 35 14.20 -9.66 15.55
N VAL A 36 13.69 -9.50 14.34
CA VAL A 36 12.71 -10.41 13.73
C VAL A 36 13.33 -11.30 12.64
N SER A 37 14.65 -11.30 12.48
CA SER A 37 15.37 -12.04 11.44
C SER A 37 15.16 -13.56 11.51
N GLY A 38 14.86 -14.08 12.72
CA GLY A 38 14.53 -15.48 12.95
C GLY A 38 13.13 -15.89 12.45
N ILE A 39 12.22 -14.92 12.17
CA ILE A 39 10.86 -15.18 11.72
C ILE A 39 10.88 -15.30 10.20
N LYS A 40 10.61 -16.51 9.69
CA LYS A 40 10.60 -16.75 8.24
C LYS A 40 9.21 -16.45 7.68
N ILE A 41 9.14 -15.46 6.83
CA ILE A 41 7.95 -15.11 6.02
C ILE A 41 8.37 -15.19 4.55
N GLN A 42 7.52 -15.81 3.75
CA GLN A 42 7.71 -15.87 2.30
C GLN A 42 6.35 -15.72 1.63
N LEU A 43 6.21 -14.70 0.78
CA LEU A 43 5.01 -14.46 0.01
C LEU A 43 5.11 -15.10 -1.38
N THR A 44 4.09 -15.84 -1.77
CA THR A 44 3.93 -16.28 -3.16
C THR A 44 3.46 -15.11 -3.98
N GLN A 45 4.32 -14.60 -4.87
CA GLN A 45 3.98 -13.48 -5.75
C GLN A 45 3.18 -13.97 -6.96
N GLN A 46 2.07 -13.32 -7.23
CA GLN A 46 1.18 -13.60 -8.36
C GLN A 46 0.85 -12.30 -9.09
N HIS A 47 0.96 -12.31 -10.41
CA HIS A 47 0.76 -11.16 -11.29
C HIS A 47 -0.53 -11.33 -12.08
N PHE A 48 -1.65 -11.08 -11.41
CA PHE A 48 -2.97 -11.25 -12.02
C PHE A 48 -3.14 -10.35 -13.25
N GLU A 49 -2.59 -9.14 -13.22
CA GLU A 49 -2.63 -8.21 -14.35
C GLU A 49 -2.00 -8.80 -15.62
N HIS A 50 -0.94 -9.60 -15.49
CA HIS A 50 -0.30 -10.21 -16.66
C HIS A 50 -1.22 -11.21 -17.34
N ASP A 51 -1.87 -12.07 -16.56
CA ASP A 51 -2.76 -13.08 -17.10
C ASP A 51 -4.09 -12.47 -17.55
N PHE A 52 -4.60 -11.47 -16.82
CA PHE A 52 -5.83 -10.77 -17.19
C PHE A 52 -5.69 -10.03 -18.54
N PHE A 53 -4.60 -9.28 -18.74
CA PHE A 53 -4.38 -8.59 -20.00
C PHE A 53 -3.84 -9.50 -21.13
N ALA A 54 -3.70 -10.79 -20.89
CA ALA A 54 -3.39 -11.82 -21.90
C ALA A 54 -4.64 -12.63 -22.34
N ILE A 55 -5.84 -12.38 -21.78
CA ILE A 55 -7.06 -13.12 -22.11
C ILE A 55 -7.47 -12.92 -23.57
N ASP A 56 -8.16 -13.92 -24.13
CA ASP A 56 -8.87 -13.78 -25.41
C ASP A 56 -10.25 -13.16 -25.17
N THR A 57 -10.40 -11.89 -25.53
CA THR A 57 -11.67 -11.16 -25.39
C THR A 57 -12.79 -11.66 -26.29
N ASN A 58 -12.51 -12.53 -27.25
CA ASN A 58 -13.53 -13.20 -28.07
C ASN A 58 -14.05 -14.47 -27.40
N GLN A 59 -13.33 -15.00 -26.39
CA GLN A 59 -13.67 -16.21 -25.64
C GLN A 59 -13.69 -15.91 -24.13
N LEU A 60 -14.40 -14.85 -23.72
CA LEU A 60 -14.36 -14.33 -22.35
C LEU A 60 -14.68 -15.39 -21.30
N ASP A 61 -15.75 -16.16 -21.48
CA ASP A 61 -16.18 -17.15 -20.49
C ASP A 61 -15.08 -18.19 -20.22
N GLN A 62 -14.44 -18.68 -21.27
CA GLN A 62 -13.33 -19.64 -21.13
C GLN A 62 -12.10 -18.99 -20.49
N SER A 63 -11.81 -17.75 -20.87
CA SER A 63 -10.69 -16.99 -20.33
C SER A 63 -10.86 -16.70 -18.84
N ILE A 64 -12.06 -16.31 -18.42
CA ILE A 64 -12.39 -16.06 -17.00
C ILE A 64 -12.35 -17.35 -16.20
N LEU A 65 -12.88 -18.46 -16.73
CA LEU A 65 -12.76 -19.77 -16.09
C LEU A 65 -11.28 -20.21 -15.90
N ALA A 66 -10.43 -19.90 -16.87
CA ALA A 66 -9.00 -20.18 -16.77
C ALA A 66 -8.30 -19.30 -15.70
N LEU A 67 -8.67 -18.02 -15.62
CA LEU A 67 -8.21 -17.11 -14.58
C LEU A 67 -8.66 -17.59 -13.20
N ASP A 68 -9.93 -17.99 -13.03
CA ASP A 68 -10.45 -18.44 -11.75
C ASP A 68 -9.76 -19.71 -11.25
N LYS A 69 -9.42 -20.63 -12.16
CA LYS A 69 -8.60 -21.80 -11.81
C LYS A 69 -7.21 -21.43 -11.33
N LYS A 70 -6.60 -20.37 -11.89
CA LYS A 70 -5.26 -19.91 -11.53
C LYS A 70 -5.26 -19.04 -10.27
N TYR A 71 -6.31 -18.24 -10.09
CA TYR A 71 -6.49 -17.28 -9.00
C TYR A 71 -7.83 -17.53 -8.28
N PRO A 72 -8.00 -18.69 -7.65
CA PRO A 72 -9.27 -19.09 -7.05
C PRO A 72 -9.69 -18.06 -5.98
N GLY A 73 -10.95 -17.63 -6.03
CA GLY A 73 -11.52 -16.61 -5.17
C GLY A 73 -11.13 -15.18 -5.57
N PHE A 74 -9.88 -14.91 -5.94
CA PHE A 74 -9.46 -13.55 -6.33
C PHE A 74 -10.12 -13.09 -7.63
N THR A 75 -10.29 -13.96 -8.63
CA THR A 75 -10.99 -13.60 -9.86
C THR A 75 -12.40 -13.09 -9.58
N THR A 76 -13.14 -13.74 -8.69
CA THR A 76 -14.47 -13.27 -8.26
C THR A 76 -14.40 -11.92 -7.56
N VAL A 77 -13.46 -11.72 -6.63
CA VAL A 77 -13.22 -10.42 -5.97
C VAL A 77 -12.90 -9.33 -6.99
N PHE A 78 -12.08 -9.64 -7.99
CA PHE A 78 -11.72 -8.69 -9.04
C PHE A 78 -12.93 -8.26 -9.86
N LEU A 79 -13.75 -9.22 -10.33
CA LEU A 79 -14.90 -8.92 -11.18
C LEU A 79 -16.02 -8.22 -10.38
N SER A 80 -16.37 -8.72 -9.20
CA SER A 80 -17.51 -8.22 -8.44
C SER A 80 -17.21 -7.01 -7.57
N ASN A 81 -16.03 -6.94 -6.92
CA ASN A 81 -15.73 -5.88 -5.96
C ASN A 81 -14.86 -4.79 -6.56
N ILE A 82 -13.84 -5.17 -7.36
CA ILE A 82 -12.89 -4.19 -7.93
C ILE A 82 -13.48 -3.53 -9.17
N LEU A 83 -14.01 -4.32 -10.11
CA LEU A 83 -14.65 -3.81 -11.31
C LEU A 83 -16.14 -3.49 -11.10
N ALA A 84 -16.74 -3.97 -10.02
CA ALA A 84 -18.16 -3.80 -9.70
C ALA A 84 -19.07 -4.18 -10.87
N LEU A 85 -18.76 -5.27 -11.58
CA LEU A 85 -19.52 -5.69 -12.75
C LEU A 85 -20.90 -6.20 -12.35
N MET A 86 -21.91 -5.82 -13.16
CA MET A 86 -23.27 -6.30 -13.01
C MET A 86 -23.51 -7.48 -13.96
N PRO A 87 -24.21 -8.55 -13.54
CA PRO A 87 -24.40 -9.75 -14.37
C PRO A 87 -25.01 -9.46 -15.76
N ALA A 88 -25.86 -8.45 -15.87
CA ALA A 88 -26.54 -8.10 -17.13
C ALA A 88 -25.60 -7.46 -18.18
N SER A 89 -24.51 -6.82 -17.76
CA SER A 89 -23.57 -6.09 -18.63
C SER A 89 -22.14 -6.61 -18.53
N GLU A 90 -21.90 -7.66 -17.76
CA GLU A 90 -20.58 -8.15 -17.39
C GLU A 90 -19.61 -8.28 -18.57
N SER A 91 -20.04 -8.93 -19.66
CA SER A 91 -19.16 -9.14 -20.82
C SER A 91 -18.84 -7.86 -21.58
N SER A 92 -19.77 -6.90 -21.69
CA SER A 92 -19.54 -5.62 -22.37
C SER A 92 -18.67 -4.71 -21.55
N ASP A 93 -18.92 -4.64 -20.24
CA ASP A 93 -18.20 -3.79 -19.31
C ASP A 93 -16.76 -4.30 -19.11
N LEU A 94 -16.57 -5.63 -19.07
CA LEU A 94 -15.26 -6.25 -19.00
C LEU A 94 -14.41 -5.94 -20.25
N LYS A 95 -15.00 -6.02 -21.47
CA LYS A 95 -14.32 -5.63 -22.71
C LYS A 95 -13.96 -4.15 -22.73
N SER A 96 -14.86 -3.31 -22.24
CA SER A 96 -14.65 -1.87 -22.15
C SER A 96 -13.51 -1.57 -21.19
N PHE A 97 -13.51 -2.16 -20.01
CA PHE A 97 -12.43 -2.05 -19.05
C PHE A 97 -11.09 -2.53 -19.62
N TYR A 98 -11.07 -3.73 -20.20
CA TYR A 98 -9.87 -4.29 -20.84
C TYR A 98 -9.26 -3.32 -21.85
N SER A 99 -10.08 -2.80 -22.77
CA SER A 99 -9.63 -1.90 -23.82
C SER A 99 -9.11 -0.57 -23.26
N ALA A 100 -9.81 0.01 -22.28
CA ALA A 100 -9.46 1.27 -21.66
C ALA A 100 -8.15 1.18 -20.84
N TYR A 101 -7.93 0.06 -20.13
CA TYR A 101 -6.79 -0.09 -19.22
C TYR A 101 -5.58 -0.84 -19.80
N LEU A 102 -5.69 -1.43 -20.99
CA LEU A 102 -4.57 -2.07 -21.68
C LEU A 102 -3.35 -1.13 -21.88
N PRO A 103 -3.53 0.17 -22.25
CA PRO A 103 -2.40 1.10 -22.32
C PRO A 103 -1.72 1.31 -20.96
N LEU A 104 -2.49 1.40 -19.86
CA LEU A 104 -1.96 1.55 -18.52
C LEU A 104 -1.19 0.31 -18.08
N TYR A 105 -1.71 -0.89 -18.36
CA TYR A 105 -1.00 -2.15 -18.14
C TYR A 105 0.35 -2.16 -18.87
N LYS A 106 0.41 -1.77 -20.14
CA LYS A 106 1.67 -1.71 -20.89
C LYS A 106 2.69 -0.74 -20.26
N GLN A 107 2.24 0.38 -19.72
CA GLN A 107 3.11 1.32 -19.00
C GLN A 107 3.58 0.72 -17.67
N SER A 108 2.70 0.05 -16.93
CA SER A 108 3.01 -0.55 -15.63
C SER A 108 4.14 -1.57 -15.71
N THR A 109 4.24 -2.34 -16.80
CA THR A 109 5.31 -3.34 -16.98
C THR A 109 6.72 -2.75 -16.92
N SER A 110 6.89 -1.48 -17.30
CA SER A 110 8.17 -0.78 -17.21
C SER A 110 8.46 -0.22 -15.82
N ILE A 111 7.42 0.23 -15.12
CA ILE A 111 7.51 0.86 -13.79
C ILE A 111 7.76 -0.21 -12.72
N PHE A 112 7.12 -1.36 -12.84
CA PHE A 112 7.15 -2.42 -11.83
C PHE A 112 8.10 -3.58 -12.18
N LYS A 113 9.19 -3.31 -12.91
CA LYS A 113 10.21 -4.34 -13.21
C LYS A 113 10.86 -4.97 -11.97
N GLU A 114 10.98 -4.20 -10.89
CA GLU A 114 11.64 -4.61 -9.64
C GLU A 114 10.65 -4.84 -8.48
N GLN A 115 9.55 -5.55 -8.73
CA GLN A 115 8.53 -5.82 -7.69
C GLN A 115 9.08 -6.63 -6.49
N LYS A 116 10.15 -7.39 -6.68
CA LYS A 116 10.79 -8.17 -5.62
C LYS A 116 11.16 -7.32 -4.39
N LYS A 117 11.58 -6.07 -4.61
CA LYS A 117 11.95 -5.16 -3.52
C LYS A 117 10.74 -4.77 -2.65
N GLN A 118 9.58 -4.56 -3.26
CA GLN A 118 8.35 -4.26 -2.54
C GLN A 118 7.87 -5.47 -1.76
N ALA A 119 7.90 -6.67 -2.38
CA ALA A 119 7.55 -7.92 -1.70
C ALA A 119 8.43 -8.17 -0.46
N GLN A 120 9.74 -7.98 -0.56
CA GLN A 120 10.67 -8.14 0.57
C GLN A 120 10.34 -7.17 1.73
N LYS A 121 9.94 -5.93 1.42
CA LYS A 121 9.54 -4.97 2.46
C LYS A 121 8.21 -5.36 3.12
N ILE A 122 7.27 -5.95 2.37
CA ILE A 122 6.02 -6.48 2.93
C ILE A 122 6.34 -7.68 3.83
N GLU A 123 7.20 -8.61 3.38
CA GLU A 123 7.65 -9.75 4.17
C GLU A 123 8.31 -9.30 5.48
N GLN A 124 9.16 -8.27 5.44
CA GLN A 124 9.74 -7.67 6.64
C GLN A 124 8.68 -7.09 7.58
N GLY A 125 7.68 -6.37 7.03
CA GLY A 125 6.54 -5.89 7.81
C GLY A 125 5.77 -7.04 8.47
N PHE A 126 5.58 -8.14 7.75
CA PHE A 126 4.92 -9.34 8.27
C PHE A 126 5.72 -10.05 9.37
N GLN A 127 7.07 -9.98 9.33
CA GLN A 127 7.90 -10.48 10.44
C GLN A 127 7.62 -9.70 11.72
N TYR A 128 7.53 -8.36 11.66
CA TYR A 128 7.16 -7.53 12.81
C TYR A 128 5.72 -7.83 13.28
N LEU A 129 4.77 -7.95 12.36
CA LEU A 129 3.40 -8.33 12.72
C LEU A 129 3.35 -9.68 13.41
N LYS A 130 4.07 -10.69 12.93
CA LYS A 130 4.11 -12.01 13.55
C LYS A 130 4.76 -12.00 14.92
N HIS A 131 5.72 -11.10 15.15
CA HIS A 131 6.33 -10.88 16.45
C HIS A 131 5.33 -10.29 17.46
N TYR A 132 4.62 -9.21 17.07
CA TYR A 132 3.70 -8.51 17.97
C TYR A 132 2.31 -9.17 18.06
N PHE A 133 1.88 -9.84 17.01
CA PHE A 133 0.57 -10.50 16.88
C PHE A 133 0.72 -11.96 16.44
N PRO A 134 1.29 -12.84 17.29
CA PRO A 134 1.65 -14.20 16.90
C PRO A 134 0.44 -15.08 16.51
N SER A 135 -0.76 -14.75 17.00
CA SER A 135 -2.01 -15.47 16.66
C SER A 135 -2.65 -14.98 15.35
N TYR A 136 -2.26 -13.79 14.84
CA TYR A 136 -2.83 -13.27 13.59
C TYR A 136 -2.43 -14.15 12.40
N GLN A 137 -3.41 -14.47 11.55
CA GLN A 137 -3.20 -15.27 10.35
C GLN A 137 -2.81 -14.34 9.20
N LEU A 138 -1.51 -14.29 8.92
CA LEU A 138 -1.00 -13.48 7.82
C LEU A 138 -1.34 -14.13 6.47
N PRO A 139 -1.68 -13.33 5.44
CA PRO A 139 -1.80 -13.84 4.08
C PRO A 139 -0.45 -14.39 3.59
N ASN A 140 -0.49 -15.42 2.77
CA ASN A 140 0.71 -16.06 2.22
C ASN A 140 0.93 -15.75 0.74
N LYS A 141 0.04 -14.96 0.12
CA LYS A 141 0.14 -14.52 -1.27
C LYS A 141 0.18 -13.00 -1.36
N LEU A 142 0.96 -12.52 -2.32
CA LEU A 142 0.95 -11.14 -2.79
C LEU A 142 0.46 -11.16 -4.24
N ILE A 143 -0.75 -10.64 -4.48
CA ILE A 143 -1.34 -10.56 -5.81
C ILE A 143 -1.23 -9.11 -6.30
N THR A 144 -0.71 -8.89 -7.50
CA THR A 144 -0.81 -7.57 -8.15
C THR A 144 -1.91 -7.58 -9.19
N PHE A 145 -2.57 -6.42 -9.36
CA PHE A 145 -3.63 -6.23 -10.36
C PHE A 145 -3.67 -4.80 -10.87
N ILE A 146 -4.41 -4.55 -11.94
CA ILE A 146 -4.78 -3.21 -12.39
C ILE A 146 -6.31 -3.14 -12.37
N GLY A 147 -6.82 -2.21 -11.58
CA GLY A 147 -8.25 -1.90 -11.48
C GLY A 147 -8.57 -0.49 -11.98
N PRO A 148 -9.83 -0.05 -11.90
CA PRO A 148 -10.22 1.32 -12.14
C PRO A 148 -9.46 2.30 -11.26
N ILE A 149 -9.22 3.53 -11.76
CA ILE A 149 -8.46 4.54 -11.01
C ILE A 149 -9.12 4.88 -9.67
N ASN A 150 -10.43 4.84 -9.60
CA ASN A 150 -11.22 5.12 -8.39
C ASN A 150 -11.45 3.87 -7.51
N SER A 151 -10.75 2.78 -7.78
CA SER A 151 -10.82 1.53 -7.03
C SER A 151 -9.74 1.46 -5.94
N PHE A 152 -9.49 0.29 -5.40
CA PHE A 152 -8.62 0.06 -4.25
C PHE A 152 -7.14 0.07 -4.63
N GLY A 153 -6.29 0.69 -3.77
CA GLY A 153 -4.83 0.59 -3.86
C GLY A 153 -4.29 -0.71 -3.27
N SER A 154 -4.99 -1.25 -2.26
CA SER A 154 -4.72 -2.58 -1.72
C SER A 154 -5.97 -3.16 -1.09
N ILE A 155 -6.08 -4.49 -1.11
CA ILE A 155 -7.21 -5.25 -0.55
C ILE A 155 -6.64 -6.46 0.17
N LEU A 156 -7.20 -6.75 1.34
CA LEU A 156 -6.97 -8.01 2.04
C LEU A 156 -8.07 -9.01 1.64
N THR A 157 -7.65 -10.22 1.26
CA THR A 157 -8.52 -11.38 1.08
C THR A 157 -8.16 -12.44 2.12
N GLU A 158 -8.86 -13.56 2.13
CA GLU A 158 -8.63 -14.64 3.11
C GLU A 158 -7.15 -15.12 3.13
N ASP A 159 -6.51 -15.21 1.96
CA ASP A 159 -5.16 -15.78 1.83
C ASP A 159 -4.16 -14.87 1.11
N ALA A 160 -4.59 -13.69 0.65
CA ALA A 160 -3.75 -12.77 -0.11
C ALA A 160 -3.89 -11.31 0.32
N ILE A 161 -2.77 -10.59 0.21
CA ILE A 161 -2.78 -9.14 0.08
C ILE A 161 -2.68 -8.79 -1.40
N ALA A 162 -3.68 -8.10 -1.94
CA ALA A 162 -3.72 -7.72 -3.34
C ALA A 162 -3.45 -6.23 -3.51
N ILE A 163 -2.61 -5.85 -4.47
CA ILE A 163 -2.13 -4.49 -4.72
C ILE A 163 -2.59 -4.00 -6.09
N GLY A 164 -3.34 -2.92 -6.09
CA GLY A 164 -3.81 -2.23 -7.30
C GLY A 164 -2.73 -1.29 -7.85
N LEU A 165 -1.97 -1.75 -8.82
CA LEU A 165 -0.82 -1.04 -9.39
C LEU A 165 -1.19 0.32 -10.00
N GLN A 166 -2.46 0.50 -10.43
CA GLN A 166 -2.98 1.76 -10.98
C GLN A 166 -2.87 2.94 -9.99
N LEU A 167 -2.67 2.72 -8.70
CA LEU A 167 -2.47 3.76 -7.70
C LEU A 167 -1.00 3.91 -7.26
N PHE A 168 -0.04 3.31 -7.98
CA PHE A 168 1.38 3.39 -7.66
C PHE A 168 2.28 3.63 -8.88
N MET A 169 1.73 4.23 -9.95
CA MET A 169 2.44 4.48 -11.22
C MET A 169 3.52 5.57 -11.13
N GLY A 170 3.65 6.25 -9.99
CA GLY A 170 4.48 7.43 -9.79
C GLY A 170 3.62 8.69 -9.64
N LYS A 171 3.89 9.52 -8.63
CA LYS A 171 3.07 10.70 -8.27
C LYS A 171 2.86 11.71 -9.42
N ASP A 172 3.81 11.77 -10.35
CA ASP A 172 3.78 12.68 -11.49
C ASP A 172 3.16 12.04 -12.76
N HIS A 173 2.62 10.83 -12.65
CA HIS A 173 1.99 10.13 -13.77
C HIS A 173 0.75 10.90 -14.28
N PRO A 174 0.53 11.02 -15.62
CA PRO A 174 -0.62 11.72 -16.19
C PRO A 174 -1.97 11.27 -15.65
N LEU A 175 -2.09 10.02 -15.26
CA LEU A 175 -3.29 9.46 -14.63
C LEU A 175 -3.75 10.26 -13.39
N TYR A 176 -2.83 10.91 -12.67
CA TYR A 176 -3.11 11.66 -11.44
C TYR A 176 -2.97 13.17 -11.62
N THR A 177 -2.19 13.61 -12.61
CA THR A 177 -1.91 15.03 -12.83
C THR A 177 -2.86 15.67 -13.84
N SER A 178 -3.66 14.89 -14.57
CA SER A 178 -4.77 15.38 -15.39
C SER A 178 -5.85 16.05 -14.54
N GLU A 179 -6.72 16.85 -15.15
CA GLU A 179 -7.85 17.48 -14.46
C GLU A 179 -8.77 16.45 -13.81
N GLU A 180 -9.09 15.37 -14.52
CA GLU A 180 -9.91 14.27 -14.02
C GLU A 180 -9.21 13.52 -12.88
N GLY A 181 -7.90 13.28 -13.01
CA GLY A 181 -7.10 12.63 -11.97
C GLY A 181 -7.04 13.45 -10.70
N GLN A 182 -6.88 14.78 -10.80
CA GLN A 182 -6.86 15.69 -9.65
C GLN A 182 -8.24 15.86 -9.01
N ALA A 183 -9.31 15.77 -9.78
CA ALA A 183 -10.68 15.76 -9.25
C ALA A 183 -10.94 14.54 -8.36
N LEU A 184 -10.37 13.37 -8.71
CA LEU A 184 -10.46 12.16 -7.89
C LEU A 184 -9.47 12.18 -6.72
N TYR A 185 -8.22 12.59 -6.98
CA TYR A 185 -7.12 12.54 -6.03
C TYR A 185 -6.36 13.87 -5.99
N PRO A 186 -6.72 14.77 -5.08
CA PRO A 186 -5.94 15.98 -4.85
C PRO A 186 -4.46 15.67 -4.60
N SER A 187 -3.56 16.58 -4.95
CA SER A 187 -2.10 16.36 -4.94
C SER A 187 -1.54 15.88 -3.58
N TYR A 188 -2.18 16.27 -2.47
CA TYR A 188 -1.79 15.79 -1.12
C TYR A 188 -2.08 14.28 -0.92
N VAL A 189 -3.00 13.69 -1.70
CA VAL A 189 -3.28 12.25 -1.73
C VAL A 189 -2.34 11.56 -2.71
N SER A 190 -2.33 12.03 -3.98
CA SER A 190 -1.59 11.38 -5.08
C SER A 190 -0.06 11.43 -4.92
N ARG A 191 0.49 12.30 -4.06
CA ARG A 191 1.92 12.29 -3.69
C ARG A 191 2.40 10.96 -3.11
N LYS A 192 1.49 10.10 -2.65
CA LYS A 192 1.77 8.75 -2.13
C LYS A 192 1.65 7.66 -3.20
N PHE A 193 1.29 8.01 -4.43
CA PHE A 193 1.09 7.04 -5.52
C PHE A 193 2.42 6.66 -6.20
N GLU A 194 3.38 6.29 -5.37
CA GLU A 194 4.72 5.85 -5.76
C GLU A 194 4.90 4.37 -5.44
N PRO A 195 5.65 3.59 -6.24
CA PRO A 195 5.93 2.18 -5.94
C PRO A 195 6.49 1.95 -4.53
N SER A 196 7.20 2.94 -3.97
CA SER A 196 7.76 2.90 -2.62
C SER A 196 6.71 2.86 -1.52
N TYR A 197 5.47 3.29 -1.79
CA TYR A 197 4.34 3.27 -0.84
C TYR A 197 3.55 1.95 -0.84
N ILE A 198 3.79 1.04 -1.78
CA ILE A 198 3.13 -0.27 -1.83
C ILE A 198 3.22 -1.02 -0.48
N PRO A 199 4.40 -1.16 0.16
CA PRO A 199 4.48 -1.83 1.45
C PRO A 199 3.67 -1.14 2.55
N VAL A 200 3.64 0.20 2.55
CA VAL A 200 2.85 0.97 3.52
C VAL A 200 1.35 0.72 3.32
N SER A 201 0.88 0.72 2.07
CA SER A 201 -0.52 0.43 1.75
C SER A 201 -0.92 -0.99 2.16
N ALA A 202 -0.06 -1.98 1.90
CA ALA A 202 -0.28 -3.36 2.33
C ALA A 202 -0.39 -3.46 3.85
N MET A 203 0.55 -2.85 4.58
CA MET A 203 0.57 -2.89 6.05
C MET A 203 -0.63 -2.19 6.67
N ASN A 204 -1.08 -1.07 6.09
CA ASN A 204 -2.28 -0.37 6.57
C ASN A 204 -3.53 -1.25 6.54
N ASN A 205 -3.73 -2.04 5.48
CA ASN A 205 -4.87 -2.97 5.42
C ASN A 205 -4.82 -4.04 6.51
N ILE A 206 -3.63 -4.58 6.79
CA ILE A 206 -3.46 -5.55 7.88
C ILE A 206 -3.75 -4.91 9.24
N VAL A 207 -3.26 -3.68 9.45
CA VAL A 207 -3.51 -2.97 10.72
C VAL A 207 -4.99 -2.66 10.90
N LEU A 208 -5.70 -2.27 9.83
CA LEU A 208 -7.15 -2.04 9.87
C LEU A 208 -7.94 -3.33 10.12
N ASP A 209 -7.45 -4.47 9.64
CA ASP A 209 -8.07 -5.78 9.93
C ASP A 209 -7.86 -6.20 11.39
N ILE A 210 -6.67 -5.95 11.95
CA ILE A 210 -6.38 -6.22 13.37
C ILE A 210 -7.17 -5.26 14.29
N TYR A 211 -7.26 -3.99 13.90
CA TYR A 211 -7.93 -2.93 14.63
C TYR A 211 -8.99 -2.27 13.73
N PRO A 212 -10.14 -2.91 13.49
CA PRO A 212 -11.22 -2.29 12.74
C PRO A 212 -11.65 -1.02 13.47
N GLU A 213 -11.63 0.11 12.75
CA GLU A 213 -12.11 1.37 13.29
C GLU A 213 -13.55 1.17 13.76
N GLN A 214 -13.81 1.54 15.01
CA GLN A 214 -15.18 1.60 15.54
C GLN A 214 -15.81 2.85 14.90
N MET A 215 -16.46 2.62 13.76
CA MET A 215 -17.30 3.63 13.13
C MET A 215 -18.60 3.85 13.91
#